data_8208b000d4e784d004fb7c2ed0269c63
#
_entry.id   8208b000d4e784d004fb7c2ed0269c63
#
_cell.length_a   1.000
_cell.length_b   1.000
_cell.length_c   1.000
_cell.angle_alpha   90.00
_cell.angle_beta   90.00
_cell.angle_gamma   90.00
#
_symmetry.space_group_name_H-M   'P 1'
#
loop_
_entity.id
_entity.type
_entity.pdbx_description
1 polymer ?
#
loop_
_entity_poly.entity_id
_entity_poly.type
_entity_poly.pdbx_seq_one_letter_code
_entity_poly.pdbx_strand_id
1 'polypeptide(L)'
;MNLFDLAIIAILCFCLIRGVFIGIVRGLFSVAGVLVGFFGASAFYKEVAASLYYWMPNASHVNLLSFLSIFFGFLFTISILGVIVNYLLKIEFLSWMKRILGAGIGIIKGILFVSVLLLALTAFLPKGAPIIKNSLFSSYFISVSEKMARIVSKDMRHKYVAKIGEYRTSWEN
;
A
#
# COMPACT_ATOMS: atom_id res chain seq x y z
N MET A 1 5.49 -16.01 -14.94
CA MET A 1 5.71 -14.87 -14.03
C MET A 1 5.50 -13.59 -14.83
N ASN A 2 4.56 -12.78 -14.41
CA ASN A 2 4.27 -11.51 -15.08
C ASN A 2 5.18 -10.41 -14.54
N LEU A 3 5.37 -9.34 -15.33
CA LEU A 3 6.11 -8.15 -14.91
C LEU A 3 5.60 -7.60 -13.56
N PHE A 4 4.33 -7.80 -13.28
CA PHE A 4 3.68 -7.41 -12.03
C PHE A 4 4.13 -8.27 -10.84
N ASP A 5 4.26 -9.58 -11.02
CA ASP A 5 4.80 -10.48 -9.98
C ASP A 5 6.24 -10.13 -9.65
N LEU A 6 7.03 -9.78 -10.68
CA LEU A 6 8.40 -9.34 -10.50
C LEU A 6 8.48 -8.03 -9.70
N ALA A 7 7.60 -7.09 -9.97
CA ALA A 7 7.50 -5.84 -9.21
C ALA A 7 7.11 -6.09 -7.74
N ILE A 8 6.16 -6.99 -7.48
CA ILE A 8 5.78 -7.37 -6.10
C ILE A 8 6.97 -7.97 -5.36
N ILE A 9 7.67 -8.92 -5.97
CA ILE A 9 8.86 -9.55 -5.38
C ILE A 9 9.93 -8.50 -5.10
N ALA A 10 10.20 -7.61 -6.04
CA ALA A 10 11.18 -6.53 -5.87
C ALA A 10 10.82 -5.61 -4.69
N ILE A 11 9.55 -5.23 -4.55
CA ILE A 11 9.05 -4.42 -3.43
C ILE A 11 9.21 -5.17 -2.10
N LEU A 12 8.85 -6.46 -2.06
CA LEU A 12 8.97 -7.28 -0.84
C LEU A 12 10.42 -7.45 -0.44
N CYS A 13 11.31 -7.78 -1.38
CA CYS A 13 12.75 -7.90 -1.14
C CYS A 13 13.34 -6.58 -0.66
N PHE A 14 12.98 -5.45 -1.28
CA PHE A 14 13.41 -4.13 -0.86
C PHE A 14 12.94 -3.80 0.56
N CYS A 15 11.66 -4.08 0.89
CA CYS A 15 11.12 -3.86 2.23
C CYS A 15 11.80 -4.75 3.28
N LEU A 16 12.12 -6.00 2.94
CA LEU A 16 12.82 -6.93 3.82
C LEU A 16 14.25 -6.45 4.09
N ILE A 17 15.02 -6.15 3.04
CA ILE A 17 16.40 -5.66 3.16
C ILE A 17 16.42 -4.36 3.99
N ARG A 18 15.58 -3.39 3.64
CA ARG A 18 15.45 -2.15 4.40
C ARG A 18 15.04 -2.42 5.86
N GLY A 19 14.16 -3.39 6.11
CA GLY A 19 13.72 -3.77 7.46
C GLY A 19 14.86 -4.23 8.34
N VAL A 20 15.76 -5.07 7.81
CA VAL A 20 16.97 -5.54 8.51
C VAL A 20 17.87 -4.38 8.96
N PHE A 21 18.01 -3.34 8.12
CA PHE A 21 18.91 -2.21 8.40
C PHE A 21 18.27 -1.10 9.25
N ILE A 22 16.96 -0.90 9.13
CA ILE A 22 16.25 0.25 9.74
C ILE A 22 16.01 0.05 11.23
N GLY A 23 15.87 -1.20 11.70
CA GLY A 23 15.60 -1.54 13.10
C GLY A 23 14.12 -1.38 13.49
N ILE A 24 13.80 -1.73 14.75
CA ILE A 24 12.43 -1.92 15.23
C ILE A 24 11.64 -0.62 15.26
N VAL A 25 12.18 0.43 15.88
CA VAL A 25 11.45 1.69 16.11
C VAL A 25 11.03 2.31 14.79
N ARG A 26 11.98 2.53 13.89
CA ARG A 26 11.68 3.09 12.55
C ARG A 26 10.78 2.15 11.74
N GLY A 27 10.93 0.83 11.92
CA GLY A 27 10.10 -0.18 11.28
C GLY A 27 8.63 -0.03 11.70
N LEU A 28 8.34 0.10 12.99
CA LEU A 28 6.99 0.30 13.53
C LEU A 28 6.35 1.60 13.01
N PHE A 29 7.09 2.72 13.04
CA PHE A 29 6.61 3.97 12.44
C PHE A 29 6.33 3.83 10.96
N SER A 30 7.12 3.04 10.26
CA SER A 30 6.93 2.80 8.82
C SER A 30 5.68 1.96 8.53
N VAL A 31 5.36 0.96 9.37
CA VAL A 31 4.08 0.20 9.29
C VAL A 31 2.90 1.12 9.63
N ALA A 32 3.01 1.89 10.71
CA ALA A 32 2.01 2.90 11.06
C ALA A 32 1.79 3.90 9.90
N GLY A 33 2.87 4.32 9.23
CA GLY A 33 2.81 5.20 8.06
C GLY A 33 2.01 4.61 6.90
N VAL A 34 2.13 3.31 6.64
CA VAL A 34 1.32 2.63 5.62
C VAL A 34 -0.15 2.63 6.01
N LEU A 35 -0.47 2.30 7.26
CA LEU A 35 -1.85 2.26 7.73
C LEU A 35 -2.49 3.65 7.75
N VAL A 36 -1.84 4.63 8.39
CA VAL A 36 -2.35 6.01 8.47
C VAL A 36 -2.40 6.64 7.08
N GLY A 37 -1.40 6.39 6.24
CA GLY A 37 -1.41 6.83 4.85
C GLY A 37 -2.58 6.26 4.06
N PHE A 38 -2.89 4.99 4.26
CA PHE A 38 -4.04 4.35 3.62
C PHE A 38 -5.37 4.97 4.08
N PHE A 39 -5.57 5.13 5.40
CA PHE A 39 -6.78 5.76 5.92
C PHE A 39 -6.89 7.22 5.48
N GLY A 40 -5.82 7.99 5.57
CA GLY A 40 -5.78 9.38 5.13
C GLY A 40 -6.07 9.51 3.63
N ALA A 41 -5.42 8.68 2.80
CA ALA A 41 -5.69 8.66 1.37
C ALA A 41 -7.15 8.29 1.06
N SER A 42 -7.71 7.29 1.76
CA SER A 42 -9.11 6.88 1.55
C SER A 42 -10.14 7.91 2.00
N ALA A 43 -9.79 8.78 2.95
CA ALA A 43 -10.65 9.85 3.42
C ALA A 43 -10.61 11.08 2.50
N PHE A 44 -9.40 11.51 2.11
CA PHE A 44 -9.17 12.81 1.48
C PHE A 44 -8.94 12.77 -0.04
N TYR A 45 -8.88 11.59 -0.70
CA TYR A 45 -8.58 11.51 -2.15
C TYR A 45 -9.57 12.31 -3.02
N LYS A 46 -10.85 12.44 -2.61
CA LYS A 46 -11.87 13.17 -3.37
C LYS A 46 -11.61 14.67 -3.38
N GLU A 47 -11.20 15.22 -2.25
CA GLU A 47 -10.90 16.66 -2.10
C GLU A 47 -9.69 17.05 -2.94
N VAL A 48 -8.63 16.22 -2.86
CA VAL A 48 -7.42 16.43 -3.68
C VAL A 48 -7.71 16.17 -5.15
N ALA A 49 -8.54 15.19 -5.48
CA ALA A 49 -8.97 14.95 -6.86
C ALA A 49 -9.72 16.14 -7.44
N ALA A 50 -10.62 16.76 -6.66
CA ALA A 50 -11.34 17.95 -7.10
C ALA A 50 -10.39 19.11 -7.46
N SER A 51 -9.34 19.31 -6.65
CA SER A 51 -8.30 20.29 -6.95
C SER A 51 -7.46 19.92 -8.18
N LEU A 52 -7.14 18.63 -8.35
CA LEU A 52 -6.39 18.16 -9.52
C LEU A 52 -7.20 18.22 -10.82
N TYR A 53 -8.52 18.02 -10.75
CA TYR A 53 -9.39 18.16 -11.94
C TYR A 53 -9.36 19.56 -12.54
N TYR A 54 -9.12 20.58 -11.73
CA TYR A 54 -8.95 21.94 -12.22
C TYR A 54 -7.74 22.08 -13.16
N TRP A 55 -6.64 21.32 -12.88
CA TRP A 55 -5.41 21.34 -13.66
C TRP A 55 -5.39 20.30 -14.80
N MET A 56 -6.14 19.20 -14.65
CA MET A 56 -6.13 18.07 -15.59
C MET A 56 -7.56 17.54 -15.83
N PRO A 57 -8.42 18.24 -16.55
CA PRO A 57 -9.85 17.91 -16.66
C PRO A 57 -10.15 16.59 -17.40
N ASN A 58 -9.21 16.04 -18.18
CA ASN A 58 -9.41 14.85 -19.02
C ASN A 58 -8.68 13.59 -18.54
N ALA A 59 -8.09 13.59 -17.35
CA ALA A 59 -7.31 12.44 -16.90
C ALA A 59 -8.18 11.42 -16.14
N SER A 60 -8.46 10.28 -16.77
CA SER A 60 -9.18 9.14 -16.16
C SER A 60 -8.52 8.62 -14.88
N HIS A 61 -7.27 8.99 -14.62
CA HIS A 61 -6.47 8.50 -13.50
C HIS A 61 -6.29 9.52 -12.36
N VAL A 62 -6.99 10.65 -12.38
CA VAL A 62 -6.86 11.71 -11.35
C VAL A 62 -7.13 11.16 -9.95
N ASN A 63 -8.14 10.32 -9.79
CA ASN A 63 -8.46 9.72 -8.49
C ASN A 63 -7.33 8.81 -7.97
N LEU A 64 -6.67 8.06 -8.84
CA LEU A 64 -5.52 7.23 -8.49
C LEU A 64 -4.32 8.08 -8.09
N LEU A 65 -4.02 9.11 -8.87
CA LEU A 65 -2.93 10.04 -8.57
C LEU A 65 -3.16 10.76 -7.25
N SER A 66 -4.38 11.24 -7.00
CA SER A 66 -4.75 11.89 -5.73
C SER A 66 -4.58 10.96 -4.55
N PHE A 67 -5.06 9.72 -4.67
CA PHE A 67 -4.88 8.70 -3.63
C PHE A 67 -3.40 8.43 -3.36
N LEU A 68 -2.60 8.20 -4.40
CA LEU A 68 -1.17 7.91 -4.26
C LEU A 68 -0.41 9.11 -3.67
N SER A 69 -0.72 10.33 -4.10
CA SER A 69 -0.07 11.55 -3.57
C SER A 69 -0.28 11.69 -2.07
N ILE A 70 -1.51 11.51 -1.59
CA ILE A 70 -1.83 11.57 -0.16
C ILE A 70 -1.17 10.41 0.58
N PHE A 71 -1.26 9.20 0.03
CA PHE A 71 -0.68 8.00 0.62
C PHE A 71 0.83 8.15 0.85
N PHE A 72 1.57 8.56 -0.18
CA PHE A 72 2.99 8.79 -0.06
C PHE A 72 3.32 9.98 0.84
N GLY A 73 2.53 11.05 0.81
CA GLY A 73 2.69 12.20 1.70
C GLY A 73 2.65 11.80 3.17
N PHE A 74 1.61 11.07 3.59
CA PHE A 74 1.50 10.54 4.97
C PHE A 74 2.61 9.55 5.29
N LEU A 75 2.93 8.65 4.36
CA LEU A 75 3.98 7.65 4.54
C LEU A 75 5.33 8.31 4.78
N PHE A 76 5.70 9.33 4.01
CA PHE A 76 6.95 10.08 4.20
C PHE A 76 6.94 10.84 5.52
N THR A 77 5.88 11.55 5.85
CA THR A 77 5.76 12.34 7.08
C THR A 77 5.95 11.44 8.31
N ILE A 78 5.22 10.33 8.38
CA ILE A 78 5.33 9.41 9.53
C ILE A 78 6.67 8.69 9.56
N SER A 79 7.27 8.39 8.40
CA SER A 79 8.60 7.80 8.35
C SER A 79 9.67 8.76 8.86
N ILE A 80 9.56 10.06 8.56
CA ILE A 80 10.46 11.10 9.09
C ILE A 80 10.29 11.21 10.62
N LEU A 81 9.05 11.22 11.12
CA LEU A 81 8.80 11.19 12.57
C LEU A 81 9.46 9.98 13.22
N GLY A 82 9.40 8.81 12.62
CA GLY A 82 10.08 7.60 13.09
C GLY A 82 11.60 7.73 13.15
N VAL A 83 12.20 8.48 12.21
CA VAL A 83 13.65 8.79 12.25
C VAL A 83 13.98 9.71 13.44
N ILE A 84 13.20 10.76 13.64
CA ILE A 84 13.38 11.73 14.72
C ILE A 84 13.23 11.03 16.08
N VAL A 85 12.16 10.27 16.27
CA VAL A 85 11.91 9.53 17.52
C VAL A 85 13.04 8.52 17.81
N ASN A 86 13.49 7.78 16.80
CA ASN A 86 14.59 6.84 16.97
C ASN A 86 15.91 7.54 17.35
N TYR A 87 16.15 8.74 16.82
CA TYR A 87 17.32 9.55 17.18
C TYR A 87 17.25 10.06 18.63
N LEU A 88 16.07 10.51 19.06
CA LEU A 88 15.85 11.04 20.42
C LEU A 88 15.92 9.94 21.49
N LEU A 89 15.36 8.76 21.20
CA LEU A 89 15.26 7.68 22.18
C LEU A 89 16.58 6.95 22.44
N LYS A 90 17.59 7.06 21.54
CA LYS A 90 18.90 6.38 21.62
C LYS A 90 18.80 4.91 22.08
N ILE A 91 17.78 4.20 21.64
CA ILE A 91 17.50 2.82 22.06
C ILE A 91 18.57 1.90 21.49
N GLU A 92 19.49 1.47 22.32
CA GLU A 92 20.51 0.47 22.00
C GLU A 92 19.99 -0.94 22.28
N PHE A 93 19.30 -1.54 21.31
CA PHE A 93 19.04 -2.99 21.37
C PHE A 93 20.25 -3.77 20.85
N LEU A 94 20.41 -5.02 21.33
CA LEU A 94 21.42 -5.96 20.82
C LEU A 94 21.35 -6.04 19.29
N SER A 95 22.50 -5.90 18.62
CA SER A 95 22.56 -5.68 17.16
C SER A 95 21.86 -6.77 16.33
N TRP A 96 21.88 -8.03 16.76
CA TRP A 96 21.23 -9.11 16.02
C TRP A 96 19.72 -9.17 16.24
N MET A 97 19.23 -8.81 17.42
CA MET A 97 17.81 -8.75 17.72
C MET A 97 17.13 -7.62 16.91
N LYS A 98 17.81 -6.49 16.71
CA LYS A 98 17.35 -5.41 15.78
C LYS A 98 17.15 -5.92 14.36
N ARG A 99 18.05 -6.79 13.88
CA ARG A 99 18.00 -7.31 12.49
C ARG A 99 16.84 -8.27 12.28
N ILE A 100 16.65 -9.24 13.18
CA ILE A 100 15.58 -10.25 13.05
C ILE A 100 14.20 -9.59 13.16
N LEU A 101 13.99 -8.80 14.21
CA LEU A 101 12.72 -8.10 14.41
C LEU A 101 12.48 -7.06 13.32
N GLY A 102 13.51 -6.36 12.86
CA GLY A 102 13.45 -5.45 11.73
C GLY A 102 13.05 -6.14 10.43
N ALA A 103 13.56 -7.35 10.17
CA ALA A 103 13.17 -8.16 9.02
C ALA A 103 11.69 -8.55 9.08
N GLY A 104 11.21 -9.02 10.22
CA GLY A 104 9.79 -9.35 10.42
C GLY A 104 8.87 -8.16 10.17
N ILE A 105 9.20 -7.00 10.73
CA ILE A 105 8.47 -5.75 10.51
C ILE A 105 8.55 -5.34 9.03
N GLY A 106 9.69 -5.52 8.38
CA GLY A 106 9.89 -5.26 6.96
C GLY A 106 8.96 -6.08 6.07
N ILE A 107 8.78 -7.37 6.38
CA ILE A 107 7.84 -8.26 5.67
C ILE A 107 6.39 -7.78 5.86
N ILE A 108 5.98 -7.53 7.11
CA ILE A 108 4.62 -7.03 7.42
C ILE A 108 4.34 -5.75 6.65
N LYS A 109 5.29 -4.79 6.69
CA LYS A 109 5.19 -3.55 5.92
C LYS A 109 5.07 -3.81 4.43
N GLY A 110 5.89 -4.70 3.88
CA GLY A 110 5.87 -5.06 2.46
C GLY A 110 4.53 -5.62 2.02
N ILE A 111 3.97 -6.54 2.81
CA ILE A 111 2.65 -7.12 2.56
C ILE A 111 1.56 -6.05 2.59
N LEU A 112 1.54 -5.21 3.61
CA LEU A 112 0.57 -4.11 3.72
C LEU A 112 0.71 -3.12 2.56
N PHE A 113 1.93 -2.73 2.22
CA PHE A 113 2.20 -1.79 1.14
C PHE A 113 1.71 -2.32 -0.21
N VAL A 114 2.04 -3.57 -0.55
CA VAL A 114 1.57 -4.23 -1.78
C VAL A 114 0.05 -4.36 -1.78
N SER A 115 -0.57 -4.70 -0.63
CA SER A 115 -2.03 -4.80 -0.52
C SER A 115 -2.73 -3.46 -0.77
N VAL A 116 -2.20 -2.36 -0.23
CA VAL A 116 -2.72 -1.00 -0.48
C VAL A 116 -2.57 -0.62 -1.95
N LEU A 117 -1.41 -0.92 -2.54
CA LEU A 117 -1.16 -0.62 -3.95
C LEU A 117 -2.13 -1.40 -4.86
N LEU A 118 -2.32 -2.70 -4.61
CA LEU A 118 -3.27 -3.53 -5.34
C LEU A 118 -4.71 -3.02 -5.21
N LEU A 119 -5.10 -2.66 -3.98
CA LEU A 119 -6.43 -2.10 -3.73
C LEU A 119 -6.63 -0.80 -4.52
N ALA A 120 -5.65 0.10 -4.49
CA ALA A 120 -5.71 1.37 -5.23
C ALA A 120 -5.78 1.13 -6.75
N LEU A 121 -4.92 0.26 -7.29
CA LEU A 121 -4.95 -0.07 -8.71
C LEU A 121 -6.30 -0.68 -9.11
N THR A 122 -6.80 -1.66 -8.34
CA THR A 122 -8.08 -2.33 -8.64
C THR A 122 -9.26 -1.37 -8.54
N ALA A 123 -9.26 -0.44 -7.57
CA ALA A 123 -10.36 0.51 -7.37
C ALA A 123 -10.42 1.58 -8.47
N PHE A 124 -9.27 2.03 -8.96
CA PHE A 124 -9.20 3.23 -9.81
C PHE A 124 -8.84 2.94 -11.28
N LEU A 125 -8.21 1.80 -11.61
CA LEU A 125 -7.94 1.47 -13.01
C LEU A 125 -9.23 1.07 -13.76
N PRO A 126 -9.36 1.47 -15.05
CA PRO A 126 -10.48 1.06 -15.88
C PRO A 126 -10.49 -0.46 -16.11
N LYS A 127 -11.67 -0.99 -16.41
CA LYS A 127 -11.92 -2.41 -16.68
C LYS A 127 -10.92 -2.98 -17.70
N GLY A 128 -10.24 -4.06 -17.37
CA GLY A 128 -9.45 -4.81 -18.33
C GLY A 128 -7.94 -4.64 -18.28
N ALA A 129 -7.36 -4.20 -17.16
CA ALA A 129 -5.91 -4.32 -16.98
C ALA A 129 -5.53 -5.82 -16.85
N PRO A 130 -5.06 -6.49 -17.93
CA PRO A 130 -4.75 -7.93 -17.93
C PRO A 130 -3.63 -8.28 -16.95
N ILE A 131 -2.96 -7.26 -16.45
CA ILE A 131 -1.82 -7.31 -15.53
C ILE A 131 -2.21 -7.95 -14.18
N ILE A 132 -3.43 -7.72 -13.69
CA ILE A 132 -3.91 -8.22 -12.40
C ILE A 132 -4.45 -9.66 -12.55
N LYS A 133 -5.03 -9.99 -13.70
CA LYS A 133 -5.71 -11.28 -13.95
C LYS A 133 -4.74 -12.47 -13.94
N ASN A 134 -3.49 -12.28 -14.35
CA ASN A 134 -2.50 -13.34 -14.54
C ASN A 134 -1.40 -13.36 -13.45
N SER A 135 -1.60 -12.70 -12.31
CA SER A 135 -0.63 -12.67 -11.21
C SER A 135 -0.89 -13.78 -10.21
N LEU A 136 0.11 -14.62 -9.96
CA LEU A 136 0.07 -15.71 -8.97
C LEU A 136 -0.09 -15.19 -7.54
N PHE A 137 0.47 -14.02 -7.26
CA PHE A 137 0.41 -13.38 -5.93
C PHE A 137 -0.89 -12.62 -5.69
N SER A 138 -1.63 -12.25 -6.75
CA SER A 138 -2.89 -11.50 -6.66
C SER A 138 -3.89 -12.19 -5.72
N SER A 139 -4.02 -13.52 -5.77
CA SER A 139 -4.96 -14.28 -4.95
C SER A 139 -4.70 -14.15 -3.44
N TYR A 140 -3.43 -14.17 -3.00
CA TYR A 140 -3.07 -14.02 -1.59
C TYR A 140 -3.31 -12.60 -1.08
N PHE A 141 -2.95 -11.61 -1.88
CA PHE A 141 -3.10 -10.20 -1.51
C PHE A 141 -4.55 -9.70 -1.58
N ILE A 142 -5.40 -10.31 -2.41
CA ILE A 142 -6.84 -10.02 -2.47
C ILE A 142 -7.50 -10.24 -1.11
N SER A 143 -7.18 -11.33 -0.39
CA SER A 143 -7.74 -11.60 0.93
C SER A 143 -7.38 -10.51 1.96
N VAL A 144 -6.16 -10.01 1.92
CA VAL A 144 -5.72 -8.91 2.81
C VAL A 144 -6.37 -7.60 2.38
N SER A 145 -6.40 -7.31 1.09
CA SER A 145 -7.02 -6.11 0.51
C SER A 145 -8.53 -6.07 0.78
N GLU A 146 -9.22 -7.22 0.75
CA GLU A 146 -10.64 -7.33 1.07
C GLU A 146 -10.94 -7.00 2.53
N LYS A 147 -10.10 -7.47 3.46
CA LYS A 147 -10.19 -7.09 4.88
C LYS A 147 -9.96 -5.58 5.06
N MET A 148 -8.98 -5.02 4.38
CA MET A 148 -8.71 -3.57 4.41
C MET A 148 -9.86 -2.78 3.78
N ALA A 149 -10.45 -3.25 2.68
CA ALA A 149 -11.58 -2.60 2.02
C ALA A 149 -12.84 -2.54 2.90
N ARG A 150 -13.03 -3.48 3.83
CA ARG A 150 -14.16 -3.46 4.79
C ARG A 150 -14.09 -2.28 5.77
N ILE A 151 -12.90 -1.78 6.04
CA ILE A 151 -12.63 -0.71 7.02
C ILE A 151 -12.68 0.68 6.36
N VAL A 152 -12.67 0.72 5.03
CA VAL A 152 -12.60 1.95 4.23
C VAL A 152 -13.98 2.53 3.91
N SER A 153 -14.01 3.80 3.50
CA SER A 153 -15.17 4.54 3.03
C SER A 153 -16.08 3.70 2.11
N LYS A 154 -17.39 3.76 2.32
CA LYS A 154 -18.42 3.02 1.57
C LYS A 154 -18.22 3.07 0.04
N ASP A 155 -17.79 4.21 -0.48
CA ASP A 155 -17.56 4.45 -1.90
C ASP A 155 -16.40 3.61 -2.49
N MET A 156 -15.26 3.55 -1.81
CA MET A 156 -14.13 2.70 -2.26
C MET A 156 -14.48 1.22 -2.15
N ARG A 157 -15.20 0.86 -1.09
CA ARG A 157 -15.70 -0.51 -0.89
C ARG A 157 -16.60 -0.94 -2.05
N HIS A 158 -17.57 -0.13 -2.45
CA HIS A 158 -18.46 -0.44 -3.57
C HIS A 158 -17.69 -0.60 -4.89
N LYS A 159 -16.75 0.29 -5.17
CA LYS A 159 -15.90 0.21 -6.38
C LYS A 159 -15.03 -1.04 -6.39
N TYR A 160 -14.48 -1.42 -5.24
CA TYR A 160 -13.59 -2.57 -5.10
C TYR A 160 -14.39 -3.89 -5.21
N VAL A 161 -15.49 -4.04 -4.44
CA VAL A 161 -16.32 -5.25 -4.42
C VAL A 161 -16.97 -5.52 -5.78
N ALA A 162 -17.47 -4.48 -6.46
CA ALA A 162 -18.05 -4.62 -7.79
C ALA A 162 -17.03 -5.16 -8.81
N LYS A 163 -15.77 -4.72 -8.73
CA LYS A 163 -14.72 -5.18 -9.64
C LYS A 163 -14.18 -6.56 -9.29
N ILE A 164 -14.02 -6.90 -8.03
CA ILE A 164 -13.55 -8.25 -7.63
C ILE A 164 -14.58 -9.33 -7.96
N GLY A 165 -15.88 -9.04 -7.82
CA GLY A 165 -16.92 -9.97 -8.25
C GLY A 165 -16.77 -10.35 -9.73
N GLU A 166 -16.44 -9.38 -10.59
CA GLU A 166 -16.21 -9.59 -12.02
C GLU A 166 -14.93 -10.40 -12.31
N TYR A 167 -13.87 -10.24 -11.51
CA TYR A 167 -12.64 -11.04 -11.65
C TYR A 167 -12.82 -12.48 -11.16
N ARG A 168 -13.57 -12.69 -10.09
CA ARG A 168 -13.81 -14.02 -9.50
C ARG A 168 -14.58 -14.92 -10.46
N THR A 169 -15.63 -14.42 -11.11
CA THR A 169 -16.37 -15.16 -12.13
C THR A 169 -15.54 -15.47 -13.38
N SER A 170 -14.50 -14.69 -13.65
CA SER A 170 -13.56 -14.90 -14.76
C SER A 170 -12.45 -15.91 -14.48
N TRP A 171 -12.27 -16.35 -13.24
CA TRP A 171 -11.32 -17.39 -12.85
C TRP A 171 -11.98 -18.78 -12.71
N GLU A 172 -13.31 -18.80 -12.55
CA GLU A 172 -14.07 -20.04 -12.44
C GLU A 172 -14.52 -20.61 -13.82
N ASN A 173 -14.31 -19.85 -14.91
CA ASN A 173 -14.48 -20.28 -16.30
C ASN A 173 -13.13 -20.40 -17.00
#